data_e89eec24fd469a1f95350379675fe86b
#
_entry.id   e89eec24fd469a1f95350379675fe86b
#
_cell.length_a   1.000
_cell.length_b   1.000
_cell.length_c   1.000
_cell.angle_alpha   90.00
_cell.angle_beta   90.00
_cell.angle_gamma   90.00
#
_symmetry.space_group_name_H-M   'P 1'
#
loop_
_entity.id
_entity.type
_entity.pdbx_description
1 polymer ?
#
loop_
_entity_poly.entity_id
_entity_poly.type
_entity_poly.pdbx_seq_one_letter_code
_entity_poly.pdbx_strand_id
1 'polypeptide(L)'
;MADIQQYWNKFKQIEEEYIGIEDGIDNFEENELPYNVNDIRVEQKMITIFQVEYWISNGVLDLQPEYQRNLVWDNQRKSLLIESLLLKIPIPAFYLDEKKDGTKSVIDGLQRLSAIHSFLNDEFELRKLEYLSSCDGKKFSQLDNKYKSYVLDTTLSVNILGTVCPDMVKFDVFRRVNTGGLPLNPQEIRNTLATSEVRNLLKNMSSCDEFMKATLGGVNDVRMGAQELCLRYIAVSYTHLTLPTKL
;
A
#
# COMPACT_ATOMS: atom_id res chain seq x y z
N MET A 1 -16.05 -18.60 16.74
CA MET A 1 -14.97 -18.60 17.76
C MET A 1 -13.70 -19.35 17.30
N ALA A 2 -13.81 -20.45 16.55
CA ALA A 2 -12.62 -21.17 16.06
C ALA A 2 -11.77 -20.36 15.06
N ASP A 3 -12.37 -19.50 14.23
CA ASP A 3 -11.67 -18.69 13.25
C ASP A 3 -10.71 -17.67 13.87
N ILE A 4 -11.12 -16.98 14.93
CA ILE A 4 -10.32 -15.95 15.60
C ILE A 4 -9.05 -16.55 16.20
N GLN A 5 -9.14 -17.75 16.76
CA GLN A 5 -8.01 -18.47 17.35
C GLN A 5 -6.96 -18.86 16.29
N GLN A 6 -7.41 -19.27 15.12
CA GLN A 6 -6.53 -19.64 14.00
C GLN A 6 -5.80 -18.40 13.45
N TYR A 7 -6.49 -17.27 13.31
CA TYR A 7 -5.88 -15.99 12.92
C TYR A 7 -4.91 -15.48 13.99
N TRP A 8 -5.25 -15.62 15.26
CA TRP A 8 -4.38 -15.21 16.37
C TRP A 8 -3.10 -16.03 16.45
N ASN A 9 -3.17 -17.33 16.26
CA ASN A 9 -2.00 -18.19 16.21
C ASN A 9 -1.09 -17.85 15.02
N LYS A 10 -1.68 -17.52 13.88
CA LYS A 10 -0.95 -17.04 12.69
C LYS A 10 -0.29 -15.67 12.94
N PHE A 11 -0.98 -14.77 13.64
CA PHE A 11 -0.42 -13.47 14.06
C PHE A 11 0.73 -13.63 15.05
N LYS A 12 0.59 -14.51 16.03
CA LYS A 12 1.62 -14.80 17.02
C LYS A 12 2.88 -15.39 16.38
N GLN A 13 2.72 -16.30 15.46
CA GLN A 13 3.80 -16.88 14.68
C GLN A 13 4.54 -15.82 13.85
N ILE A 14 3.80 -14.92 13.22
CA ILE A 14 4.36 -13.78 12.47
C ILE A 14 5.08 -12.81 13.43
N GLU A 15 4.54 -12.51 14.59
CA GLU A 15 5.11 -11.59 15.57
C GLU A 15 6.36 -12.14 16.25
N GLU A 16 6.38 -13.42 16.63
CA GLU A 16 7.55 -14.11 17.18
C GLU A 16 8.70 -14.20 16.15
N GLU A 17 8.36 -14.38 14.88
CA GLU A 17 9.32 -14.40 13.76
C GLU A 17 9.89 -13.00 13.43
N TYR A 18 9.14 -11.92 13.72
CA TYR A 18 9.51 -10.53 13.39
C TYR A 18 10.08 -9.71 14.55
N ILE A 19 9.77 -10.01 15.81
CA ILE A 19 10.38 -9.35 16.98
C ILE A 19 11.88 -9.69 17.04
N GLY A 20 12.30 -10.85 16.51
CA GLY A 20 13.71 -11.21 16.39
C GLY A 20 14.50 -10.40 15.36
N ILE A 21 13.85 -9.56 14.55
CA ILE A 21 14.50 -8.78 13.49
C ILE A 21 14.83 -7.33 13.92
N GLU A 22 14.16 -6.82 14.96
CA GLU A 22 14.45 -5.46 15.45
C GLU A 22 15.70 -5.37 16.35
N ASP A 23 16.15 -6.47 16.97
CA ASP A 23 17.24 -6.47 17.96
C ASP A 23 18.47 -7.34 17.62
N GLY A 24 18.62 -7.87 16.42
CA GLY A 24 19.77 -8.71 16.15
C GLY A 24 19.91 -9.18 14.72
N ILE A 25 20.82 -8.58 13.99
CA ILE A 25 21.37 -9.11 12.73
C ILE A 25 22.34 -10.28 13.03
N ASP A 26 22.02 -11.17 13.97
CA ASP A 26 22.85 -12.33 14.20
C ASP A 26 22.01 -13.58 14.50
N ASN A 27 22.18 -14.57 13.66
CA ASN A 27 21.72 -15.97 13.76
C ASN A 27 20.35 -16.31 13.15
N PHE A 28 20.18 -16.05 11.85
CA PHE A 28 19.42 -17.00 11.05
C PHE A 28 20.33 -18.20 10.73
N GLU A 29 20.02 -19.36 11.25
CA GLU A 29 20.54 -20.61 10.69
C GLU A 29 20.17 -20.64 9.21
N GLU A 30 21.17 -20.87 8.34
CA GLU A 30 21.08 -20.76 6.86
C GLU A 30 20.09 -21.72 6.19
N ASN A 31 19.18 -22.38 6.90
CA ASN A 31 18.52 -23.57 6.40
C ASN A 31 16.99 -23.56 6.27
N GLU A 32 16.26 -22.49 6.66
CA GLU A 32 14.82 -22.47 6.40
C GLU A 32 14.34 -21.11 5.87
N LEU A 33 14.20 -21.03 4.56
CA LEU A 33 13.47 -19.92 3.93
C LEU A 33 12.01 -19.99 4.38
N PRO A 34 11.40 -18.85 4.77
CA PRO A 34 10.02 -18.80 5.27
C PRO A 34 8.97 -19.21 4.21
N TYR A 35 9.39 -19.41 2.98
CA TYR A 35 8.58 -19.87 1.85
C TYR A 35 9.45 -20.51 0.78
N ASN A 36 8.83 -21.37 -0.06
CA ASN A 36 9.52 -21.96 -1.19
C ASN A 36 9.69 -20.91 -2.31
N VAL A 37 10.94 -20.63 -2.68
CA VAL A 37 11.28 -19.66 -3.75
C VAL A 37 10.60 -20.01 -5.08
N ASN A 38 10.33 -21.29 -5.35
CA ASN A 38 9.65 -21.73 -6.57
C ASN A 38 8.15 -21.33 -6.62
N ASP A 39 7.57 -20.94 -5.50
CA ASP A 39 6.18 -20.48 -5.43
C ASP A 39 6.05 -18.97 -5.72
N ILE A 40 7.18 -18.29 -5.86
CA ILE A 40 7.20 -16.87 -6.22
C ILE A 40 6.93 -16.75 -7.72
N ARG A 41 5.75 -16.24 -8.06
CA ARG A 41 5.38 -15.93 -9.44
C ARG A 41 5.09 -14.44 -9.57
N VAL A 42 6.06 -13.73 -10.16
CA VAL A 42 5.93 -12.33 -10.53
C VAL A 42 5.89 -12.23 -12.05
N GLU A 43 4.80 -11.72 -12.58
CA GLU A 43 4.67 -11.47 -14.00
C GLU A 43 5.00 -10.01 -14.29
N GLN A 44 6.05 -9.77 -15.09
CA GLN A 44 6.40 -8.42 -15.53
C GLN A 44 5.70 -8.10 -16.84
N LYS A 45 4.97 -7.00 -16.86
CA LYS A 45 4.25 -6.49 -18.04
C LYS A 45 4.63 -5.04 -18.34
N MET A 46 4.67 -4.71 -19.63
CA MET A 46 4.70 -3.34 -20.10
C MET A 46 3.29 -2.91 -20.48
N ILE A 47 2.71 -1.96 -19.76
CA ILE A 47 1.29 -1.59 -19.87
C ILE A 47 1.21 -0.09 -20.09
N THR A 48 0.40 0.37 -21.06
CA THR A 48 0.23 1.80 -21.31
C THR A 48 -0.58 2.47 -20.20
N ILE A 49 -0.37 3.75 -20.00
CA ILE A 49 -1.19 4.55 -19.06
C ILE A 49 -2.67 4.47 -19.45
N PHE A 50 -2.98 4.45 -20.74
CA PHE A 50 -4.35 4.25 -21.22
C PHE A 50 -4.98 2.94 -20.70
N GLN A 51 -4.22 1.85 -20.74
CA GLN A 51 -4.68 0.53 -20.21
C GLN A 51 -4.85 0.56 -18.69
N VAL A 52 -3.96 1.22 -17.98
CA VAL A 52 -4.06 1.37 -16.51
C VAL A 52 -5.28 2.19 -16.14
N GLU A 53 -5.53 3.30 -16.85
CA GLU A 53 -6.72 4.13 -16.64
C GLU A 53 -8.01 3.33 -16.92
N TYR A 54 -8.01 2.52 -17.98
CA TYR A 54 -9.12 1.60 -18.24
C TYR A 54 -9.38 0.63 -17.07
N TRP A 55 -8.31 0.08 -16.46
CA TRP A 55 -8.45 -0.80 -15.29
C TRP A 55 -9.01 -0.07 -14.07
N ILE A 56 -8.58 1.17 -13.83
CA ILE A 56 -9.08 1.98 -12.72
C ILE A 56 -10.55 2.30 -12.93
N SER A 57 -10.90 2.82 -14.09
CA SER A 57 -12.28 3.24 -14.43
C SER A 57 -13.29 2.09 -14.42
N ASN A 58 -12.85 0.85 -14.64
CA ASN A 58 -13.70 -0.34 -14.62
C ASN A 58 -13.60 -1.16 -13.31
N GLY A 59 -12.93 -0.63 -12.28
CA GLY A 59 -12.82 -1.30 -10.99
C GLY A 59 -11.94 -2.56 -11.00
N VAL A 60 -11.14 -2.78 -12.06
CA VAL A 60 -10.17 -3.87 -12.15
C VAL A 60 -8.93 -3.56 -11.30
N LEU A 61 -8.55 -2.28 -11.21
CA LEU A 61 -7.45 -1.81 -10.37
C LEU A 61 -7.99 -0.87 -9.31
N ASP A 62 -7.85 -1.27 -8.04
CA ASP A 62 -8.24 -0.48 -6.89
C ASP A 62 -7.08 0.46 -6.47
N LEU A 63 -7.34 1.78 -6.54
CA LEU A 63 -6.42 2.82 -6.07
C LEU A 63 -6.66 3.23 -4.61
N GLN A 64 -7.69 2.69 -3.96
CA GLN A 64 -7.99 2.96 -2.56
C GLN A 64 -7.98 1.66 -1.75
N PRO A 65 -6.88 0.89 -1.78
CA PRO A 65 -6.82 -0.25 -0.90
C PRO A 65 -6.94 0.27 0.55
N GLU A 66 -7.88 -0.32 1.30
CA GLU A 66 -8.27 0.07 2.67
C GLU A 66 -7.09 0.15 3.66
N TYR A 67 -5.93 -0.35 3.25
CA TYR A 67 -4.72 -0.48 4.08
C TYR A 67 -3.59 0.50 3.70
N GLN A 68 -3.79 1.37 2.70
CA GLN A 68 -2.73 2.30 2.31
C GLN A 68 -2.97 3.71 2.88
N ARG A 69 -1.87 4.46 3.01
CA ARG A 69 -1.86 5.84 3.52
C ARG A 69 -2.77 6.74 2.71
N ASN A 70 -3.29 7.77 3.35
CA ASN A 70 -3.90 8.88 2.64
C ASN A 70 -2.94 9.44 1.59
N LEU A 71 -3.48 9.87 0.45
CA LEU A 71 -2.71 10.50 -0.62
C LEU A 71 -2.01 11.76 -0.09
N VAL A 72 -0.67 11.71 -0.03
CA VAL A 72 0.14 12.73 0.69
C VAL A 72 0.87 13.66 -0.28
N TRP A 73 0.91 13.32 -1.59
CA TRP A 73 1.61 14.15 -2.56
C TRP A 73 0.91 15.48 -2.78
N ASP A 74 1.65 16.57 -2.63
CA ASP A 74 1.22 17.90 -3.01
C ASP A 74 1.14 18.07 -4.55
N ASN A 75 0.50 19.13 -4.98
CA ASN A 75 0.31 19.39 -6.41
C ASN A 75 1.64 19.61 -7.15
N GLN A 76 2.68 20.09 -6.49
CA GLN A 76 3.99 20.27 -7.12
C GLN A 76 4.61 18.91 -7.44
N ARG A 77 4.61 17.98 -6.50
CA ARG A 77 5.14 16.63 -6.69
C ARG A 77 4.38 15.85 -7.75
N LYS A 78 3.06 15.98 -7.77
CA LYS A 78 2.20 15.43 -8.85
C LYS A 78 2.58 16.03 -10.20
N SER A 79 2.76 17.34 -10.28
CA SER A 79 3.11 18.04 -11.53
C SER A 79 4.47 17.62 -12.09
N LEU A 80 5.49 17.44 -11.25
CA LEU A 80 6.81 16.96 -11.66
C LEU A 80 6.77 15.50 -12.17
N LEU A 81 5.90 14.66 -11.61
CA LEU A 81 5.67 13.33 -12.17
C LEU A 81 5.09 13.41 -13.59
N ILE A 82 4.06 14.24 -13.78
CA ILE A 82 3.44 14.40 -15.10
C ILE A 82 4.44 15.01 -16.08
N GLU A 83 5.25 15.98 -15.66
CA GLU A 83 6.33 16.52 -16.49
C GLU A 83 7.31 15.44 -16.93
N SER A 84 7.67 14.51 -16.04
CA SER A 84 8.52 13.38 -16.40
C SER A 84 7.91 12.52 -17.51
N LEU A 85 6.59 12.28 -17.47
CA LEU A 85 5.87 11.57 -18.54
C LEU A 85 5.87 12.35 -19.85
N LEU A 86 5.64 13.66 -19.79
CA LEU A 86 5.66 14.55 -20.96
C LEU A 86 7.04 14.60 -21.62
N LEU A 87 8.10 14.51 -20.82
CA LEU A 87 9.50 14.45 -21.26
C LEU A 87 9.96 13.03 -21.63
N LYS A 88 9.08 12.02 -21.49
CA LYS A 88 9.39 10.60 -21.70
C LYS A 88 10.51 10.07 -20.81
N ILE A 89 10.66 10.64 -19.62
CA ILE A 89 11.60 10.15 -18.62
C ILE A 89 11.00 8.89 -17.99
N PRO A 90 11.74 7.76 -17.94
CA PRO A 90 11.24 6.54 -17.35
C PRO A 90 10.99 6.72 -15.85
N ILE A 91 9.85 6.22 -15.39
CA ILE A 91 9.49 6.23 -13.98
C ILE A 91 9.68 4.84 -13.36
N PRO A 92 9.90 4.73 -12.04
CA PRO A 92 10.10 3.44 -11.38
C PRO A 92 8.94 2.48 -11.60
N ALA A 93 9.22 1.18 -11.62
CA ALA A 93 8.24 0.12 -11.79
C ALA A 93 7.13 0.17 -10.72
N PHE A 94 5.98 -0.36 -11.09
CA PHE A 94 4.82 -0.54 -10.21
C PHE A 94 4.72 -1.97 -9.76
N TYR A 95 4.14 -2.19 -8.58
CA TYR A 95 3.88 -3.52 -8.06
C TYR A 95 2.40 -3.65 -7.71
N LEU A 96 1.78 -4.68 -8.26
CA LEU A 96 0.36 -4.97 -8.07
C LEU A 96 0.19 -6.38 -7.50
N ASP A 97 -0.82 -6.57 -6.66
CA ASP A 97 -1.31 -7.87 -6.22
C ASP A 97 -2.57 -8.22 -6.99
N GLU A 98 -2.60 -9.39 -7.61
CA GLU A 98 -3.78 -9.89 -8.31
C GLU A 98 -4.56 -10.86 -7.41
N LYS A 99 -5.84 -10.57 -7.21
CA LYS A 99 -6.76 -11.42 -6.46
C LYS A 99 -7.36 -12.51 -7.34
N LYS A 100 -7.99 -13.52 -6.71
CA LYS A 100 -8.60 -14.67 -7.42
C LYS A 100 -9.73 -14.27 -8.37
N ASP A 101 -10.38 -13.15 -8.13
CA ASP A 101 -11.45 -12.59 -8.98
C ASP A 101 -10.91 -11.76 -10.16
N GLY A 102 -9.59 -11.67 -10.32
CA GLY A 102 -8.92 -10.89 -11.35
C GLY A 102 -8.75 -9.40 -11.02
N THR A 103 -9.31 -8.94 -9.90
CA THR A 103 -9.08 -7.56 -9.44
C THR A 103 -7.64 -7.39 -8.95
N LYS A 104 -7.13 -6.18 -9.05
CA LYS A 104 -5.76 -5.83 -8.68
C LYS A 104 -5.74 -4.75 -7.63
N SER A 105 -4.81 -4.85 -6.70
CA SER A 105 -4.54 -3.80 -5.72
C SER A 105 -3.09 -3.34 -5.81
N VAL A 106 -2.84 -2.07 -5.49
CA VAL A 106 -1.50 -1.50 -5.61
C VAL A 106 -0.67 -1.86 -4.39
N ILE A 107 0.48 -2.50 -4.59
CA ILE A 107 1.51 -2.74 -3.57
C ILE A 107 2.44 -1.53 -3.48
N ASP A 108 3.03 -1.12 -4.61
CA ASP A 108 3.84 0.09 -4.70
C ASP A 108 3.47 0.92 -5.92
N GLY A 109 3.58 2.24 -5.77
CA GLY A 109 3.27 3.22 -6.81
C GLY A 109 1.90 3.87 -6.68
N LEU A 110 1.16 3.66 -5.57
CA LEU A 110 -0.17 4.24 -5.37
C LEU A 110 -0.18 5.76 -5.60
N GLN A 111 0.74 6.51 -5.00
CA GLN A 111 0.79 7.97 -5.13
C GLN A 111 1.01 8.39 -6.60
N ARG A 112 1.82 7.63 -7.33
CA ARG A 112 2.10 7.86 -8.76
C ARG A 112 0.88 7.56 -9.62
N LEU A 113 0.24 6.41 -9.43
CA LEU A 113 -0.98 6.04 -10.16
C LEU A 113 -2.13 7.00 -9.86
N SER A 114 -2.32 7.38 -8.59
CA SER A 114 -3.34 8.35 -8.20
C SER A 114 -3.08 9.74 -8.80
N ALA A 115 -1.82 10.17 -8.88
CA ALA A 115 -1.48 11.45 -9.53
C ALA A 115 -1.77 11.42 -11.03
N ILE A 116 -1.46 10.32 -11.71
CA ILE A 116 -1.75 10.14 -13.14
C ILE A 116 -3.27 10.13 -13.35
N HIS A 117 -4.01 9.34 -12.59
CA HIS A 117 -5.47 9.26 -12.67
C HIS A 117 -6.14 10.62 -12.42
N SER A 118 -5.77 11.30 -11.33
CA SER A 118 -6.28 12.65 -11.02
C SER A 118 -5.98 13.65 -12.12
N PHE A 119 -4.82 13.57 -12.78
CA PHE A 119 -4.48 14.46 -13.88
C PHE A 119 -5.31 14.17 -15.14
N LEU A 120 -5.47 12.90 -15.51
CA LEU A 120 -6.28 12.51 -16.66
C LEU A 120 -7.76 12.93 -16.51
N ASN A 121 -8.25 13.01 -15.27
CA ASN A 121 -9.60 13.46 -14.92
C ASN A 121 -9.72 14.96 -14.64
N ASP A 122 -8.70 15.76 -15.00
CA ASP A 122 -8.70 17.22 -14.82
C ASP A 122 -8.88 17.70 -13.37
N GLU A 123 -8.47 16.89 -12.37
CA GLU A 123 -8.64 17.24 -10.95
C GLU A 123 -7.63 18.27 -10.46
N PHE A 124 -6.50 18.44 -11.15
CA PHE A 124 -5.52 19.48 -10.85
C PHE A 124 -4.84 20.03 -12.11
N GLU A 125 -4.26 21.21 -11.97
CA GLU A 125 -3.42 21.87 -12.99
C GLU A 125 -1.94 21.67 -12.68
N LEU A 126 -1.14 21.57 -13.74
CA LEU A 126 0.32 21.51 -13.61
C LEU A 126 0.84 22.82 -13.02
N ARG A 127 1.74 22.74 -12.06
CA ARG A 127 2.32 23.91 -11.40
C ARG A 127 3.81 23.72 -11.13
N LYS A 128 4.56 24.81 -11.33
CA LYS A 128 5.99 24.86 -11.05
C LYS A 128 6.77 23.78 -11.80
N LEU A 129 6.51 23.64 -13.09
CA LEU A 129 7.25 22.77 -13.98
C LEU A 129 8.68 23.28 -14.15
N GLU A 130 9.64 22.38 -14.28
CA GLU A 130 11.06 22.71 -14.40
C GLU A 130 11.47 23.01 -15.84
N TYR A 131 10.89 22.31 -16.81
CA TYR A 131 11.29 22.37 -18.22
C TYR A 131 10.16 22.80 -19.17
N LEU A 132 8.92 22.36 -18.90
CA LEU A 132 7.79 22.57 -19.81
C LEU A 132 6.90 23.75 -19.38
N SER A 133 7.48 24.94 -19.26
CA SER A 133 6.74 26.15 -18.86
C SER A 133 5.48 26.42 -19.70
N SER A 134 5.46 25.98 -20.96
CA SER A 134 4.28 26.09 -21.85
C SER A 134 3.10 25.22 -21.41
N CYS A 135 3.32 24.24 -20.55
CA CYS A 135 2.29 23.37 -19.98
C CYS A 135 1.90 23.79 -18.55
N ASP A 136 2.60 24.76 -17.94
CA ASP A 136 2.31 25.24 -16.61
C ASP A 136 0.92 25.88 -16.55
N GLY A 137 0.16 25.61 -15.51
CA GLY A 137 -1.23 26.07 -15.34
C GLY A 137 -2.27 25.30 -16.16
N LYS A 138 -1.87 24.30 -16.96
CA LYS A 138 -2.80 23.52 -17.79
C LYS A 138 -3.26 22.25 -17.08
N LYS A 139 -4.52 21.88 -17.32
CA LYS A 139 -5.10 20.58 -17.07
C LYS A 139 -4.86 19.63 -18.25
N PHE A 140 -5.12 18.34 -18.10
CA PHE A 140 -4.94 17.36 -19.17
C PHE A 140 -5.75 17.72 -20.43
N SER A 141 -7.04 18.09 -20.26
CA SER A 141 -7.91 18.49 -21.38
C SER A 141 -7.37 19.69 -22.18
N GLN A 142 -6.58 20.54 -21.56
CA GLN A 142 -6.03 21.78 -22.14
C GLN A 142 -4.66 21.58 -22.80
N LEU A 143 -4.06 20.39 -22.66
CA LEU A 143 -2.81 20.08 -23.32
C LEU A 143 -3.01 19.91 -24.83
N ASP A 144 -1.94 20.20 -25.59
CA ASP A 144 -1.90 19.91 -27.02
C ASP A 144 -1.99 18.38 -27.24
N ASN A 145 -2.58 17.97 -28.37
CA ASN A 145 -2.79 16.54 -28.68
C ASN A 145 -1.50 15.72 -28.64
N LYS A 146 -0.37 16.32 -29.03
CA LYS A 146 0.95 15.71 -28.93
C LYS A 146 1.28 15.28 -27.49
N TYR A 147 1.05 16.16 -26.54
CA TYR A 147 1.34 15.88 -25.12
C TYR A 147 0.34 14.90 -24.50
N LYS A 148 -0.95 14.98 -24.92
CA LYS A 148 -1.95 13.99 -24.52
C LYS A 148 -1.55 12.58 -24.95
N SER A 149 -1.12 12.42 -26.21
CA SER A 149 -0.62 11.13 -26.71
C SER A 149 0.63 10.69 -25.94
N TYR A 150 1.56 11.59 -25.63
CA TYR A 150 2.75 11.22 -24.85
C TYR A 150 2.40 10.63 -23.48
N VAL A 151 1.43 11.19 -22.78
CA VAL A 151 0.98 10.65 -21.50
C VAL A 151 0.31 9.29 -21.69
N LEU A 152 -0.70 9.21 -22.57
CA LEU A 152 -1.51 7.99 -22.73
C LEU A 152 -0.73 6.80 -23.30
N ASP A 153 0.21 7.05 -24.21
CA ASP A 153 1.02 6.02 -24.87
C ASP A 153 2.25 5.62 -24.05
N THR A 154 2.55 6.36 -22.96
CA THR A 154 3.65 5.99 -22.07
C THR A 154 3.43 4.60 -21.50
N THR A 155 4.43 3.73 -21.67
CA THR A 155 4.41 2.38 -21.11
C THR A 155 5.03 2.36 -19.73
N LEU A 156 4.31 1.76 -18.79
CA LEU A 156 4.71 1.54 -17.40
C LEU A 156 5.21 0.11 -17.24
N SER A 157 6.32 -0.06 -16.54
CA SER A 157 6.76 -1.38 -16.07
C SER A 157 5.95 -1.78 -14.85
N VAL A 158 5.20 -2.88 -14.96
CA VAL A 158 4.31 -3.35 -13.90
C VAL A 158 4.65 -4.79 -13.55
N ASN A 159 4.96 -5.04 -12.30
CA ASN A 159 5.18 -6.36 -11.74
C ASN A 159 3.90 -6.80 -11.02
N ILE A 160 3.30 -7.89 -11.49
CA ILE A 160 2.06 -8.43 -10.94
C ILE A 160 2.38 -9.68 -10.14
N LEU A 161 2.07 -9.66 -8.85
CA LEU A 161 2.14 -10.83 -7.99
C LEU A 161 0.85 -11.64 -8.21
N GLY A 162 1.01 -12.86 -8.72
CA GLY A 162 -0.13 -13.73 -9.05
C GLY A 162 -0.81 -14.32 -7.80
N THR A 163 -2.00 -14.85 -8.01
CA THR A 163 -2.87 -15.43 -6.97
C THR A 163 -2.26 -16.63 -6.24
N VAL A 164 -1.26 -17.29 -6.83
CA VAL A 164 -0.57 -18.46 -6.27
C VAL A 164 0.57 -18.03 -5.32
N CYS A 165 0.96 -16.75 -5.36
CA CYS A 165 2.03 -16.23 -4.53
C CYS A 165 1.62 -16.26 -3.05
N PRO A 166 2.40 -16.89 -2.15
CA PRO A 166 2.11 -16.90 -0.72
C PRO A 166 2.02 -15.48 -0.14
N ASP A 167 1.14 -15.27 0.84
CA ASP A 167 0.95 -13.96 1.47
C ASP A 167 2.25 -13.41 2.08
N MET A 168 3.12 -14.28 2.61
CA MET A 168 4.44 -13.93 3.14
C MET A 168 5.35 -13.31 2.08
N VAL A 169 5.31 -13.83 0.85
CA VAL A 169 6.09 -13.26 -0.28
C VAL A 169 5.56 -11.87 -0.63
N LYS A 170 4.22 -11.73 -0.70
CA LYS A 170 3.60 -10.42 -0.96
C LYS A 170 4.02 -9.40 0.08
N PHE A 171 4.05 -9.81 1.35
CA PHE A 171 4.52 -9.03 2.47
C PHE A 171 6.00 -8.61 2.33
N ASP A 172 6.89 -9.56 2.01
CA ASP A 172 8.32 -9.28 1.82
C ASP A 172 8.57 -8.34 0.65
N VAL A 173 7.85 -8.54 -0.47
CA VAL A 173 7.90 -7.60 -1.60
C VAL A 173 7.42 -6.21 -1.16
N PHE A 174 6.28 -6.15 -0.45
CA PHE A 174 5.73 -4.89 0.05
C PHE A 174 6.73 -4.14 0.95
N ARG A 175 7.37 -4.85 1.88
CA ARG A 175 8.37 -4.30 2.80
C ARG A 175 9.61 -3.80 2.06
N ARG A 176 10.14 -4.60 1.12
CA ARG A 176 11.41 -4.31 0.43
C ARG A 176 11.27 -3.24 -0.66
N VAL A 177 10.15 -3.24 -1.39
CA VAL A 177 9.94 -2.30 -2.50
C VAL A 177 9.62 -0.89 -1.99
N ASN A 178 8.91 -0.76 -0.87
CA ASN A 178 8.60 0.54 -0.26
C ASN A 178 9.80 1.24 0.42
N THR A 179 11.03 0.74 0.27
CA THR A 179 12.24 1.35 0.86
C THR A 179 12.69 2.65 0.19
N GLY A 180 12.15 3.00 -0.98
CA GLY A 180 12.45 4.25 -1.70
C GLY A 180 11.75 5.51 -1.17
N GLY A 181 10.90 5.38 -0.14
CA GLY A 181 10.18 6.45 0.55
C GLY A 181 10.30 6.33 2.06
N LEU A 182 9.31 6.86 2.79
CA LEU A 182 9.18 6.56 4.22
C LEU A 182 8.78 5.08 4.37
N PRO A 183 9.60 4.23 5.02
CA PRO A 183 9.28 2.83 5.20
C PRO A 183 7.94 2.68 5.92
N LEU A 184 7.20 1.63 5.58
CA LEU A 184 5.96 1.30 6.28
C LEU A 184 6.27 0.98 7.74
N ASN A 185 5.43 1.48 8.64
CA ASN A 185 5.53 1.07 10.04
C ASN A 185 4.90 -0.33 10.23
N PRO A 186 5.19 -1.02 11.35
CA PRO A 186 4.66 -2.35 11.61
C PRO A 186 3.13 -2.44 11.55
N GLN A 187 2.41 -1.40 11.93
CA GLN A 187 0.95 -1.40 11.89
C GLN A 187 0.38 -1.27 10.48
N GLU A 188 1.00 -0.43 9.64
CA GLU A 188 0.64 -0.32 8.22
C GLU A 188 0.82 -1.68 7.52
N ILE A 189 1.85 -2.42 7.91
CA ILE A 189 2.14 -3.76 7.43
C ILE A 189 1.08 -4.77 7.92
N ARG A 190 0.76 -4.79 9.22
CA ARG A 190 -0.28 -5.67 9.80
C ARG A 190 -1.63 -5.42 9.13
N ASN A 191 -1.95 -4.16 8.88
CA ASN A 191 -3.20 -3.77 8.22
C ASN A 191 -3.31 -4.32 6.79
N THR A 192 -2.18 -4.44 6.08
CA THR A 192 -2.12 -5.03 4.73
C THR A 192 -2.49 -6.52 4.74
N LEU A 193 -2.09 -7.25 5.80
CA LEU A 193 -2.35 -8.68 5.96
C LEU A 193 -3.71 -8.98 6.61
N ALA A 194 -4.32 -7.99 7.25
CA ALA A 194 -5.58 -8.16 7.96
C ALA A 194 -6.75 -8.39 7.00
N THR A 195 -7.75 -9.15 7.46
CA THR A 195 -9.02 -9.27 6.73
C THR A 195 -9.80 -7.95 6.79
N SER A 196 -10.79 -7.79 5.91
CA SER A 196 -11.66 -6.61 5.90
C SER A 196 -12.37 -6.40 7.23
N GLU A 197 -12.79 -7.49 7.89
CA GLU A 197 -13.46 -7.44 9.19
C GLU A 197 -12.55 -6.88 10.28
N VAL A 198 -11.28 -7.32 10.33
CA VAL A 198 -10.29 -6.84 11.30
C VAL A 198 -9.95 -5.38 11.06
N ARG A 199 -9.76 -4.98 9.80
CA ARG A 199 -9.52 -3.58 9.43
C ARG A 199 -10.68 -2.68 9.86
N ASN A 200 -11.91 -3.08 9.54
CA ASN A 200 -13.12 -2.34 9.92
C ASN A 200 -13.28 -2.26 11.44
N LEU A 201 -13.00 -3.34 12.16
CA LEU A 201 -13.03 -3.36 13.63
C LEU A 201 -12.06 -2.32 14.20
N LEU A 202 -10.78 -2.36 13.79
CA LEU A 202 -9.76 -1.43 14.28
C LEU A 202 -10.08 0.01 13.94
N LYS A 203 -10.57 0.26 12.72
CA LYS A 203 -10.99 1.58 12.26
C LYS A 203 -12.16 2.12 13.10
N ASN A 204 -13.18 1.29 13.35
CA ASN A 204 -14.33 1.67 14.18
C ASN A 204 -13.89 1.93 15.63
N MET A 205 -13.05 1.06 16.20
CA MET A 205 -12.54 1.25 17.55
C MET A 205 -11.71 2.53 17.70
N SER A 206 -10.83 2.82 16.74
CA SER A 206 -9.96 4.01 16.76
C SER A 206 -10.72 5.31 16.55
N SER A 207 -11.94 5.27 16.02
CA SER A 207 -12.77 6.44 15.75
C SER A 207 -13.96 6.59 16.72
N CYS A 208 -14.16 5.68 17.67
CA CYS A 208 -15.28 5.77 18.60
C CYS A 208 -15.05 6.84 19.70
N ASP A 209 -16.14 7.36 20.25
CA ASP A 209 -16.11 8.41 21.27
C ASP A 209 -15.38 7.98 22.54
N GLU A 210 -15.47 6.71 22.91
CA GLU A 210 -14.80 6.13 24.07
C GLU A 210 -13.28 6.18 23.92
N PHE A 211 -12.76 5.82 22.72
CA PHE A 211 -11.35 5.91 22.41
C PHE A 211 -10.86 7.36 22.45
N MET A 212 -11.62 8.27 21.82
CA MET A 212 -11.27 9.69 21.81
C MET A 212 -11.25 10.29 23.21
N LYS A 213 -12.18 9.89 24.09
CA LYS A 213 -12.20 10.31 25.50
C LYS A 213 -11.04 9.71 26.29
N ALA A 214 -10.77 8.41 26.12
CA ALA A 214 -9.68 7.71 26.83
C ALA A 214 -8.29 8.27 26.47
N THR A 215 -8.10 8.68 25.21
CA THR A 215 -6.82 9.22 24.72
C THR A 215 -6.74 10.75 24.75
N LEU A 216 -7.80 11.42 25.24
CA LEU A 216 -7.93 12.90 25.21
C LEU A 216 -7.71 13.49 23.82
N GLY A 217 -8.00 12.74 22.75
CA GLY A 217 -7.75 13.16 21.36
C GLY A 217 -6.26 13.28 21.00
N GLY A 218 -5.35 12.82 21.87
CA GLY A 218 -3.89 12.99 21.67
C GLY A 218 -3.24 11.96 20.73
N VAL A 219 -3.98 10.94 20.28
CA VAL A 219 -3.42 9.91 19.39
C VAL A 219 -3.79 10.20 17.95
N ASN A 220 -2.77 10.48 17.13
CA ASN A 220 -2.96 10.75 15.71
C ASN A 220 -2.95 9.43 14.91
N ASP A 221 -3.93 9.27 13.98
CA ASP A 221 -4.04 8.10 13.12
C ASP A 221 -3.42 8.28 11.71
N VAL A 222 -2.61 9.31 11.49
CA VAL A 222 -1.96 9.58 10.19
C VAL A 222 -1.18 8.38 9.67
N ARG A 223 -0.59 7.58 10.55
CA ARG A 223 0.13 6.33 10.24
C ARG A 223 -0.45 5.14 10.99
N MET A 224 -1.78 5.09 11.15
CA MET A 224 -2.50 4.04 11.88
C MET A 224 -2.08 3.88 13.35
N GLY A 225 -1.56 4.94 13.97
CA GLY A 225 -1.14 4.89 15.38
C GLY A 225 -2.28 4.63 16.35
N ALA A 226 -3.47 5.18 16.08
CA ALA A 226 -4.68 4.90 16.87
C ALA A 226 -5.13 3.43 16.71
N GLN A 227 -5.09 2.90 15.50
CA GLN A 227 -5.41 1.49 15.22
C GLN A 227 -4.38 0.55 15.85
N GLU A 228 -3.10 0.91 15.87
CA GLU A 228 -2.07 0.15 16.57
C GLU A 228 -2.35 0.08 18.07
N LEU A 229 -2.72 1.20 18.69
CA LEU A 229 -3.07 1.23 20.11
C LEU A 229 -4.29 0.36 20.42
N CYS A 230 -5.32 0.40 19.56
CA CYS A 230 -6.48 -0.49 19.68
C CYS A 230 -6.09 -1.97 19.58
N LEU A 231 -5.24 -2.32 18.62
CA LEU A 231 -4.76 -3.69 18.43
C LEU A 231 -3.98 -4.17 19.66
N ARG A 232 -3.06 -3.35 20.18
CA ARG A 232 -2.29 -3.66 21.40
C ARG A 232 -3.22 -3.85 22.61
N TYR A 233 -4.23 -3.00 22.74
CA TYR A 233 -5.24 -3.14 23.81
C TYR A 233 -5.99 -4.47 23.72
N ILE A 234 -6.45 -4.86 22.53
CA ILE A 234 -7.12 -6.15 22.31
C ILE A 234 -6.18 -7.30 22.68
N ALA A 235 -4.92 -7.25 22.23
CA ALA A 235 -3.93 -8.29 22.48
C ALA A 235 -3.67 -8.47 23.98
N VAL A 236 -3.45 -7.40 24.72
CA VAL A 236 -3.24 -7.44 26.17
C VAL A 236 -4.49 -7.92 26.90
N SER A 237 -5.66 -7.40 26.56
CA SER A 237 -6.93 -7.81 27.18
C SER A 237 -7.19 -9.29 26.96
N TYR A 238 -6.94 -9.80 25.76
CA TYR A 238 -7.13 -11.22 25.46
C TYR A 238 -6.15 -12.10 26.25
N THR A 239 -4.88 -11.74 26.33
CA THR A 239 -3.88 -12.50 27.07
C THR A 239 -4.18 -12.53 28.57
N HIS A 240 -4.62 -11.41 29.15
CA HIS A 240 -5.02 -11.36 30.57
C HIS A 240 -6.28 -12.17 30.90
N LEU A 241 -7.24 -12.22 29.95
CA LEU A 241 -8.49 -12.97 30.16
C LEU A 241 -8.34 -14.48 29.90
N THR A 242 -7.34 -14.89 29.12
CA THR A 242 -7.18 -16.30 28.71
C THR A 242 -6.03 -17.03 29.38
N LEU A 243 -5.14 -16.34 30.10
CA LEU A 243 -4.14 -17.01 30.92
C LEU A 243 -4.83 -17.72 32.09
N PRO A 244 -4.63 -19.05 32.25
CA PRO A 244 -5.11 -19.73 33.43
C PRO A 244 -4.41 -19.11 34.65
N THR A 245 -5.18 -18.58 35.58
CA THR A 245 -4.67 -18.25 36.91
C THR A 245 -4.07 -19.52 37.48
N LYS A 246 -2.76 -19.65 37.45
CA LYS A 246 -2.07 -20.67 38.24
C LYS A 246 -2.29 -20.28 39.71
N LEU A 247 -3.25 -20.96 40.35
CA LEU A 247 -3.31 -21.09 41.78
C LEU A 247 -2.14 -21.94 42.26
#